data_96b88d1107375452f4f073f001808839
#
_entry.id   96b88d1107375452f4f073f001808839
#
_cell.length_a   1.000
_cell.length_b   1.000
_cell.length_c   1.000
_cell.angle_alpha   90.00
_cell.angle_beta   90.00
_cell.angle_gamma   90.00
#
_symmetry.space_group_name_H-M   'P 1'
#
loop_
_entity.id
_entity.type
_entity.pdbx_description
1 polymer ?
#
loop_
_entity_poly.entity_id
_entity_poly.type
_entity_poly.pdbx_seq_one_letter_code
_entity_poly.pdbx_strand_id
1 'polypeptide(L)'
;MSVGGVELARLCRESSSEKKAKDPVILDLRKVGGPADFFLVVSGDNEPHLKAIAGEIDRGVEEAGGRKPYRISGNSASQWIILDYGDVLVHVMHSARRNFYRLENLWGDADRIDK
;
A
#
# COMPACT_ATOMS: atom_id res chain seq x y z
N MET A 1 14.60 -15.63 5.89
CA MET A 1 14.82 -14.18 5.64
C MET A 1 13.50 -13.51 5.31
N SER A 2 13.24 -12.37 5.90
CA SER A 2 12.03 -11.63 5.57
C SER A 2 12.25 -10.79 4.31
N VAL A 3 11.18 -10.65 3.53
CA VAL A 3 11.17 -9.83 2.32
C VAL A 3 11.10 -8.36 2.71
N GLY A 4 11.83 -7.51 2.03
CA GLY A 4 11.82 -6.07 2.27
C GLY A 4 11.95 -5.26 1.00
N GLY A 5 11.90 -3.94 1.14
CA GLY A 5 12.11 -3.00 0.05
C GLY A 5 11.11 -3.18 -1.10
N VAL A 6 11.61 -3.06 -2.32
CA VAL A 6 10.75 -3.11 -3.51
C VAL A 6 10.08 -4.48 -3.66
N GLU A 7 10.73 -5.55 -3.23
CA GLU A 7 10.12 -6.88 -3.30
C GLU A 7 8.91 -6.99 -2.39
N LEU A 8 9.01 -6.41 -1.19
CA LEU A 8 7.86 -6.36 -0.27
C LEU A 8 6.72 -5.52 -0.87
N ALA A 9 7.05 -4.37 -1.47
CA ALA A 9 6.04 -3.53 -2.11
C ALA A 9 5.32 -4.28 -3.24
N ARG A 10 6.07 -5.03 -4.05
CA ARG A 10 5.48 -5.85 -5.13
C ARG A 10 4.61 -6.96 -4.57
N LEU A 11 5.05 -7.60 -3.49
CA LEU A 11 4.28 -8.66 -2.83
C LEU A 11 2.97 -8.11 -2.27
N CYS A 12 3.02 -6.95 -1.65
CA CYS A 12 1.80 -6.27 -1.17
C CYS A 12 0.86 -5.96 -2.34
N ARG A 13 1.40 -5.49 -3.46
CA ARG A 13 0.60 -5.20 -4.65
C ARG A 13 -0.08 -6.46 -5.18
N GLU A 14 0.67 -7.55 -5.30
CA GLU A 14 0.11 -8.82 -5.76
C GLU A 14 -1.00 -9.32 -4.82
N SER A 15 -0.77 -9.24 -3.51
CA SER A 15 -1.78 -9.64 -2.53
C SER A 15 -3.04 -8.80 -2.66
N SER A 16 -2.89 -7.49 -2.88
CA SER A 16 -4.04 -6.59 -3.04
C SER A 16 -4.87 -6.94 -4.27
N SER A 17 -4.24 -7.44 -5.32
CA SER A 17 -4.94 -7.78 -6.55
C SER A 17 -5.87 -8.97 -6.37
N GLU A 18 -5.62 -9.84 -5.40
CA GLU A 18 -6.51 -10.97 -5.09
C GLU A 18 -7.89 -10.49 -4.66
N LYS A 19 -7.99 -9.29 -4.12
CA LYS A 19 -9.26 -8.66 -3.75
C LYS A 19 -9.63 -7.52 -4.71
N LYS A 20 -9.05 -7.54 -5.91
CA LYS A 20 -9.40 -6.61 -6.99
C LYS A 20 -9.17 -5.15 -6.61
N ALA A 21 -8.08 -4.87 -5.89
CA ALA A 21 -7.68 -3.50 -5.61
C ALA A 21 -7.43 -2.77 -6.93
N LYS A 22 -7.78 -1.49 -6.95
CA LYS A 22 -7.72 -0.66 -8.16
C LYS A 22 -6.50 0.26 -8.14
N ASP A 23 -5.99 0.53 -9.35
CA ASP A 23 -4.96 1.53 -9.62
C ASP A 23 -3.75 1.44 -8.68
N PRO A 24 -3.09 0.26 -8.59
CA PRO A 24 -1.93 0.13 -7.74
C PRO A 24 -0.76 0.94 -8.29
N VAL A 25 -0.13 1.73 -7.42
CA VAL A 25 1.05 2.52 -7.75
C VAL A 25 2.09 2.28 -6.67
N ILE A 26 3.31 1.92 -7.08
CA ILE A 26 4.45 1.83 -6.17
C ILE A 26 5.35 3.04 -6.44
N LEU A 27 5.63 3.82 -5.41
CA LEU A 27 6.52 4.98 -5.48
C LEU A 27 7.83 4.65 -4.76
N ASP A 28 8.93 4.96 -5.41
CA ASP A 28 10.26 4.86 -4.81
C ASP A 28 10.60 6.22 -4.21
N LEU A 29 10.64 6.30 -2.89
CA LEU A 29 10.85 7.56 -2.18
C LEU A 29 12.27 7.72 -1.65
N ARG A 30 13.17 6.81 -1.99
CA ARG A 30 14.53 6.81 -1.42
C ARG A 30 15.31 8.07 -1.77
N LYS A 31 15.09 8.61 -2.96
CA LYS A 31 15.79 9.83 -3.41
C LYS A 31 15.13 11.12 -2.94
N VAL A 32 13.83 11.08 -2.66
CA VAL A 32 13.08 12.30 -2.32
C VAL A 32 12.84 12.45 -0.82
N GLY A 33 13.27 11.48 -0.01
CA GLY A 33 13.22 11.60 1.44
C GLY A 33 11.84 11.46 2.05
N GLY A 34 11.04 10.53 1.56
CA GLY A 34 9.73 10.26 2.14
C GLY A 34 9.79 9.56 3.49
N PRO A 35 8.65 9.34 4.13
CA PRO A 35 8.59 8.70 5.46
C PRO A 35 8.90 7.21 5.44
N ALA A 36 8.95 6.60 4.26
CA ALA A 36 9.38 5.23 4.06
C ALA A 36 10.15 5.18 2.74
N ASP A 37 10.81 4.06 2.48
CA ASP A 37 11.55 3.91 1.22
C ASP A 37 10.59 3.76 0.03
N PHE A 38 9.46 3.10 0.24
CA PHE A 38 8.47 2.86 -0.82
C PHE A 38 7.06 3.08 -0.30
N PHE A 39 6.20 3.60 -1.16
CA PHE A 39 4.76 3.61 -0.95
C PHE A 39 4.12 2.66 -1.93
N LEU A 40 3.12 1.92 -1.46
CA LEU A 40 2.13 1.30 -2.35
C LEU A 40 0.83 2.02 -2.09
N VAL A 41 0.19 2.51 -3.14
CA VAL A 41 -1.14 3.13 -3.05
C VAL A 41 -2.09 2.30 -3.89
N VAL A 42 -3.16 1.82 -3.27
CA VAL A 42 -4.20 1.06 -3.95
C VAL A 42 -5.56 1.62 -3.54
N SER A 43 -6.57 1.35 -4.35
CA SER A 43 -7.92 1.87 -4.10
C SER A 43 -8.94 0.77 -4.02
N GLY A 44 -10.03 1.06 -3.31
CA GLY A 44 -11.19 0.20 -3.24
C GLY A 44 -12.47 1.00 -3.40
N ASP A 45 -13.60 0.30 -3.54
CA ASP A 45 -14.88 0.90 -3.91
C ASP A 45 -15.77 1.26 -2.71
N ASN A 46 -15.56 0.59 -1.58
CA ASN A 46 -16.41 0.76 -0.39
C ASN A 46 -15.66 0.23 0.82
N GLU A 47 -16.23 0.44 2.01
CA GLU A 47 -15.59 0.03 3.26
C GLU A 47 -15.29 -1.48 3.34
N PRO A 48 -16.22 -2.38 3.01
CA PRO A 48 -15.91 -3.82 3.01
C PRO A 48 -14.78 -4.17 2.06
N HIS A 49 -14.71 -3.51 0.90
CA HIS A 49 -13.63 -3.72 -0.07
C HIS A 49 -12.28 -3.30 0.51
N LEU A 50 -12.22 -2.14 1.18
CA LEU A 50 -10.99 -1.68 1.82
C LEU A 50 -10.51 -2.66 2.89
N LYS A 51 -11.43 -3.17 3.72
CA LYS A 51 -11.09 -4.15 4.74
C LYS A 51 -10.56 -5.44 4.11
N ALA A 52 -11.22 -5.90 3.04
CA ALA A 52 -10.80 -7.11 2.35
C ALA A 52 -9.40 -6.96 1.76
N ILE A 53 -9.11 -5.81 1.14
CA ILE A 53 -7.79 -5.54 0.56
C ILE A 53 -6.72 -5.53 1.65
N ALA A 54 -6.94 -4.78 2.73
CA ALA A 54 -5.98 -4.67 3.82
C ALA A 54 -5.73 -6.03 4.49
N GLY A 55 -6.80 -6.79 4.73
CA GLY A 55 -6.68 -8.12 5.32
C GLY A 55 -5.94 -9.09 4.42
N GLU A 56 -6.17 -9.02 3.11
CA GLU A 56 -5.48 -9.90 2.17
C GLU A 56 -3.99 -9.54 2.07
N ILE A 57 -3.64 -8.26 2.11
CA ILE A 57 -2.23 -7.86 2.13
C ILE A 57 -1.54 -8.42 3.37
N ASP A 58 -2.13 -8.22 4.55
CA ASP A 58 -1.57 -8.72 5.80
C ASP A 58 -1.36 -10.23 5.74
N ARG A 59 -2.38 -10.96 5.36
CA ARG A 59 -2.36 -12.43 5.30
C ARG A 59 -1.44 -12.94 4.20
N GLY A 60 -1.56 -12.38 2.99
CA GLY A 60 -0.82 -12.86 1.82
C GLY A 60 0.68 -12.64 1.94
N VAL A 61 1.08 -11.50 2.50
CA VAL A 61 2.50 -11.22 2.73
C VAL A 61 3.08 -12.21 3.75
N GLU A 62 2.36 -12.46 4.84
CA GLU A 62 2.81 -13.41 5.85
C GLU A 62 2.93 -14.82 5.30
N GLU A 63 1.93 -15.28 4.53
CA GLU A 63 1.95 -16.60 3.92
C GLU A 63 3.10 -16.79 2.93
N ALA A 64 3.48 -15.72 2.25
CA ALA A 64 4.57 -15.76 1.28
C ALA A 64 5.95 -15.65 1.93
N GLY A 65 6.03 -15.75 3.25
CA GLY A 65 7.28 -15.70 3.99
C GLY A 65 7.72 -14.29 4.37
N GLY A 66 6.86 -13.31 4.17
CA GLY A 66 7.11 -11.95 4.60
C GLY A 66 6.77 -11.75 6.06
N ARG A 67 6.84 -10.52 6.52
CA ARG A 67 6.58 -10.17 7.91
C ARG A 67 5.24 -9.50 8.08
N LYS A 68 4.80 -9.41 9.32
CA LYS A 68 3.60 -8.62 9.65
C LYS A 68 3.94 -7.14 9.67
N PRO A 69 2.96 -6.26 9.40
CA PRO A 69 3.20 -4.84 9.56
C PRO A 69 3.45 -4.50 11.04
N TYR A 70 4.29 -3.51 11.27
CA TYR A 70 4.52 -3.00 12.63
C TYR A 70 3.27 -2.35 13.20
N ARG A 71 2.47 -1.76 12.33
CA ARG A 71 1.27 -1.03 12.72
C ARG A 71 0.28 -1.00 11.57
N ILE A 72 -0.99 -1.09 11.92
CA ILE A 72 -2.07 -0.81 10.98
C ILE A 72 -2.82 0.38 11.54
N SER A 73 -2.87 1.47 10.76
CA SER A 73 -3.50 2.73 11.18
C SER A 73 -4.71 3.01 10.31
N GLY A 74 -5.60 3.88 10.82
CA GLY A 74 -6.83 4.18 10.12
C GLY A 74 -7.81 3.03 10.21
N ASN A 75 -8.87 3.11 9.42
CA ASN A 75 -9.88 2.06 9.38
C ASN A 75 -10.75 2.24 8.14
N SER A 76 -11.64 1.28 7.89
CA SER A 76 -12.53 1.35 6.73
C SER A 76 -13.51 2.51 6.80
N ALA A 77 -13.94 2.90 8.01
CA ALA A 77 -14.86 4.02 8.17
C ALA A 77 -14.23 5.35 7.78
N SER A 78 -12.93 5.53 8.02
CA SER A 78 -12.20 6.73 7.58
C SER A 78 -11.87 6.69 6.09
N GLN A 79 -12.10 5.56 5.44
CA GLN A 79 -11.84 5.32 4.01
C GLN A 79 -10.35 5.36 3.66
N TRP A 80 -9.49 5.15 4.65
CA TRP A 80 -8.04 5.15 4.49
C TRP A 80 -7.42 4.24 5.54
N ILE A 81 -6.81 3.14 5.09
CA ILE A 81 -6.11 2.19 5.95
C ILE A 81 -4.64 2.21 5.56
N ILE A 82 -3.75 2.26 6.53
CA ILE A 82 -2.30 2.28 6.29
C ILE A 82 -1.70 1.05 6.97
N LEU A 83 -0.97 0.24 6.19
CA LEU A 83 -0.18 -0.86 6.73
C LEU A 83 1.28 -0.42 6.72
N ASP A 84 1.88 -0.34 7.89
CA ASP A 84 3.24 0.19 8.07
C ASP A 84 4.21 -0.98 8.28
N TYR A 85 5.02 -1.25 7.26
CA TYR A 85 6.06 -2.29 7.32
C TYR A 85 7.45 -1.67 7.62
N GLY A 86 7.52 -0.38 7.87
CA GLY A 86 8.78 0.32 8.11
C GLY A 86 9.37 0.87 6.81
N ASP A 87 9.92 0.00 6.00
CA ASP A 87 10.48 0.39 4.69
C ASP A 87 9.41 0.56 3.61
N VAL A 88 8.22 -0.01 3.80
CA VAL A 88 7.09 0.11 2.88
C VAL A 88 5.87 0.56 3.66
N LEU A 89 5.21 1.61 3.18
CA LEU A 89 3.90 2.04 3.67
C LEU A 89 2.87 1.72 2.60
N VAL A 90 1.86 0.95 2.97
CA VAL A 90 0.77 0.61 2.06
C VAL A 90 -0.44 1.48 2.40
N HIS A 91 -0.92 2.23 1.42
CA HIS A 91 -2.11 3.07 1.55
C HIS A 91 -3.25 2.41 0.82
N VAL A 92 -4.28 2.00 1.56
CA VAL A 92 -5.51 1.42 1.00
C VAL A 92 -6.59 2.48 1.17
N MET A 93 -7.01 3.10 0.07
CA MET A 93 -7.88 4.27 0.11
C MET A 93 -9.12 4.06 -0.75
N HIS A 94 -10.24 4.62 -0.27
CA HIS A 94 -11.42 4.73 -1.13
C HIS A 94 -11.06 5.58 -2.34
N SER A 95 -11.55 5.20 -3.52
CA SER A 95 -11.21 5.89 -4.77
C SER A 95 -11.47 7.39 -4.71
N ALA A 96 -12.56 7.82 -4.08
CA ALA A 96 -12.87 9.24 -3.96
C ALA A 96 -11.87 9.97 -3.07
N ARG A 97 -11.42 9.34 -1.98
CA ARG A 97 -10.40 9.92 -1.10
C ARG A 97 -9.06 10.05 -1.81
N ARG A 98 -8.69 9.01 -2.56
CA ARG A 98 -7.45 9.01 -3.32
C ARG A 98 -7.43 10.16 -4.33
N ASN A 99 -8.54 10.36 -5.04
CA ASN A 99 -8.65 11.46 -6.01
C ASN A 99 -8.51 12.80 -5.33
N PHE A 100 -9.05 12.96 -4.12
CA PHE A 100 -8.98 14.19 -3.36
C PHE A 100 -7.56 14.48 -2.89
N TYR A 101 -6.89 13.49 -2.27
CA TYR A 101 -5.55 13.69 -1.70
C TYR A 101 -4.44 13.58 -2.73
N ARG A 102 -4.62 12.77 -3.76
CA ARG A 102 -3.63 12.56 -4.83
C ARG A 102 -2.23 12.29 -4.29
N LEU A 103 -2.12 11.28 -3.42
CA LEU A 103 -0.85 10.95 -2.78
C LEU A 103 0.29 10.76 -3.76
N GLU A 104 0.03 10.14 -4.90
CA GLU A 104 1.02 9.90 -5.92
C GLU A 104 1.55 11.20 -6.55
N ASN A 105 0.83 12.32 -6.38
CA ASN A 105 1.26 13.62 -6.89
C ASN A 105 2.01 14.44 -5.83
N LEU A 106 1.88 14.09 -4.55
CA LEU A 106 2.61 14.79 -3.48
C LEU A 106 4.12 14.58 -3.60
N TRP A 107 4.51 13.48 -4.18
CA TRP A 107 5.90 13.16 -4.44
C TRP A 107 6.11 12.99 -5.94
N GLY A 108 5.79 14.05 -6.71
CA GLY A 108 5.88 14.02 -8.17
C GLY A 108 7.27 13.69 -8.71
N ASP A 109 8.31 13.94 -7.90
CA ASP A 109 9.69 13.62 -8.28
C ASP A 109 10.06 12.16 -8.00
N ALA A 110 9.20 11.41 -7.31
CA ALA A 110 9.48 10.01 -7.00
C ALA A 110 9.31 9.14 -8.25
N ASP A 111 10.18 8.16 -8.39
CA ASP A 111 10.05 7.20 -9.48
C ASP A 111 8.91 6.23 -9.20
N ARG A 112 8.18 5.87 -10.23
CA ARG A 112 7.17 4.82 -10.15
C ARG A 112 7.80 3.50 -10.54
N ILE A 113 7.59 2.48 -9.72
CA ILE A 113 8.09 1.13 -9.97
C ILE A 113 7.07 0.39 -10.83
N ASP A 114 7.55 -0.28 -11.88
CA ASP A 114 6.71 -1.13 -12.77
C ASP A 114 5.55 -0.37 -13.42
N LYS A 115 5.79 0.84 -13.83
CA LYS A 115 4.77 1.65 -14.50
C LYS A 115 4.53 1.21 -15.94
#